data_31e02933e34822748c9fdd271157c220
#
_entry.id   31e02933e34822748c9fdd271157c220
#
_cell.length_a   1.000
_cell.length_b   1.000
_cell.length_c   1.000
_cell.angle_alpha   90.00
_cell.angle_beta   90.00
_cell.angle_gamma   90.00
#
_symmetry.space_group_name_H-M   'P 1'
#
loop_
_entity.id
_entity.type
_entity.pdbx_description
1 polymer ?
#
loop_
_entity_poly.entity_id
_entity_poly.type
_entity_poly.pdbx_seq_one_letter_code
_entity_poly.pdbx_strand_id
1 'polypeptide(L)'
;VVMSAAAACQYTMPPEELEKRTFKISVNDEINIAELEKKLVFAGYTRYDQVDGTSQFAVRGGIIDIFPTYLNEPVRIEFWGDTVDTISSFDIDTQRRSGKVDFIEITPANEVLVDDNLKFADKIEALSKGLKGKAIKAREKLNNDIDKLRQGLHLNCLDKYLPLIYNSNGVFDYDFDR
;
A
#
# COMPACT_ATOMS: atom_id res chain seq x y z
N VAL A 1 -9.32 22.62 0.17
CA VAL A 1 -9.96 21.29 0.38
C VAL A 1 -11.30 21.52 1.05
N VAL A 2 -12.37 20.83 0.58
CA VAL A 2 -13.70 20.86 1.20
C VAL A 2 -14.04 19.46 1.66
N MET A 3 -14.34 19.29 2.95
CA MET A 3 -14.67 18.00 3.53
C MET A 3 -15.73 18.14 4.64
N SER A 4 -16.44 17.04 4.96
CA SER A 4 -17.35 17.02 6.10
C SER A 4 -16.58 16.96 7.42
N ALA A 5 -17.20 17.39 8.52
CA ALA A 5 -16.60 17.27 9.85
C ALA A 5 -16.26 15.80 10.21
N ALA A 6 -17.11 14.86 9.79
CA ALA A 6 -16.85 13.44 10.01
C ALA A 6 -15.61 12.95 9.26
N ALA A 7 -15.39 13.41 8.02
CA ALA A 7 -14.19 13.08 7.26
C ALA A 7 -12.93 13.69 7.89
N ALA A 8 -13.02 14.92 8.37
CA ALA A 8 -11.92 15.62 9.04
C ALA A 8 -11.47 14.92 10.35
N CYS A 9 -12.38 14.24 11.03
CA CYS A 9 -12.10 13.50 12.26
C CYS A 9 -11.62 12.07 12.03
N GLN A 10 -11.53 11.59 10.77
CA GLN A 10 -11.02 10.25 10.48
C GLN A 10 -9.51 10.21 10.61
N TYR A 11 -9.01 9.10 11.13
CA TYR A 11 -7.59 8.82 11.09
C TYR A 11 -7.16 8.48 9.65
N THR A 12 -5.95 8.86 9.31
CA THR A 12 -5.35 8.59 8.00
C THR A 12 -3.87 8.23 8.16
N MET A 13 -3.24 7.75 7.09
CA MET A 13 -1.81 7.53 7.06
C MET A 13 -1.06 8.84 7.29
N PRO A 14 -0.08 8.90 8.22
CA PRO A 14 0.74 10.09 8.43
C PRO A 14 1.52 10.47 7.16
N PRO A 15 1.76 11.77 6.90
CA PRO A 15 2.54 12.22 5.75
C PRO A 15 3.92 11.56 5.67
N GLU A 16 4.59 11.36 6.81
CA GLU A 16 5.91 10.73 6.86
C GLU A 16 5.87 9.25 6.40
N GLU A 17 4.78 8.53 6.68
CA GLU A 17 4.61 7.15 6.20
C GLU A 17 4.24 7.11 4.72
N LEU A 18 3.50 8.11 4.24
CA LEU A 18 3.22 8.28 2.81
C LEU A 18 4.53 8.55 2.05
N GLU A 19 5.33 9.52 2.48
CA GLU A 19 6.61 9.86 1.87
C GLU A 19 7.59 8.67 1.85
N LYS A 20 7.70 7.95 2.96
CA LYS A 20 8.56 6.77 3.10
C LYS A 20 8.23 5.64 2.10
N ARG A 21 6.97 5.55 1.69
CA ARG A 21 6.47 4.51 0.79
C ARG A 21 6.26 5.00 -0.64
N THR A 22 6.42 6.30 -0.86
CA THR A 22 6.36 6.92 -2.18
C THR A 22 7.75 6.95 -2.79
N PHE A 23 7.87 6.56 -4.05
CA PHE A 23 9.14 6.61 -4.77
C PHE A 23 8.90 6.84 -6.26
N LYS A 24 9.88 7.46 -6.90
CA LYS A 24 9.87 7.76 -8.33
C LYS A 24 10.73 6.77 -9.09
N ILE A 25 10.29 6.41 -10.29
CA ILE A 25 11.05 5.63 -11.27
C ILE A 25 11.09 6.44 -12.55
N SER A 26 12.27 6.66 -13.10
CA SER A 26 12.49 7.43 -14.34
C SER A 26 13.21 6.58 -15.39
N VAL A 27 13.04 6.92 -16.65
CA VAL A 27 13.84 6.33 -17.73
C VAL A 27 15.32 6.62 -17.46
N ASN A 28 16.18 5.64 -17.72
CA ASN A 28 17.62 5.57 -17.42
C ASN A 28 17.99 5.40 -15.93
N ASP A 29 17.03 5.23 -15.01
CA ASP A 29 17.37 4.83 -13.65
C ASP A 29 17.98 3.41 -13.64
N GLU A 30 18.96 3.19 -12.76
CA GLU A 30 19.51 1.87 -12.47
C GLU A 30 18.79 1.27 -11.26
N ILE A 31 17.98 0.26 -11.49
CA ILE A 31 17.13 -0.35 -10.45
C ILE A 31 17.14 -1.86 -10.62
N ASN A 32 17.56 -2.58 -9.58
CA ASN A 32 17.43 -4.02 -9.57
C ASN A 32 15.96 -4.44 -9.44
N ILE A 33 15.49 -5.29 -10.36
CA ILE A 33 14.09 -5.74 -10.43
C ILE A 33 13.63 -6.38 -9.10
N ALA A 34 14.47 -7.23 -8.48
CA ALA A 34 14.11 -7.90 -7.23
C ALA A 34 13.99 -6.91 -6.03
N GLU A 35 14.75 -5.81 -6.05
CA GLU A 35 14.60 -4.74 -5.07
C GLU A 35 13.35 -3.91 -5.33
N LEU A 36 13.02 -3.66 -6.59
CA LEU A 36 11.79 -2.96 -6.96
C LEU A 36 10.55 -3.78 -6.55
N GLU A 37 10.56 -5.09 -6.76
CA GLU A 37 9.49 -5.98 -6.28
C GLU A 37 9.27 -5.83 -4.77
N LYS A 38 10.34 -5.82 -3.97
CA LYS A 38 10.25 -5.63 -2.53
C LYS A 38 9.66 -4.26 -2.15
N LYS A 39 10.07 -3.20 -2.86
CA LYS A 39 9.52 -1.85 -2.66
C LYS A 39 8.04 -1.78 -2.99
N LEU A 40 7.60 -2.43 -4.07
CA LEU A 40 6.18 -2.50 -4.44
C LEU A 40 5.36 -3.24 -3.39
N VAL A 41 5.83 -4.39 -2.91
CA VAL A 41 5.17 -5.12 -1.81
C VAL A 41 5.11 -4.27 -0.54
N PHE A 42 6.21 -3.57 -0.19
CA PHE A 42 6.25 -2.66 0.95
C PHE A 42 5.29 -1.47 0.80
N ALA A 43 5.08 -0.99 -0.42
CA ALA A 43 4.08 0.02 -0.75
C ALA A 43 2.64 -0.54 -0.82
N GLY A 44 2.43 -1.84 -0.58
CA GLY A 44 1.12 -2.46 -0.48
C GLY A 44 0.56 -3.00 -1.80
N TYR A 45 1.37 -3.06 -2.86
CA TYR A 45 0.97 -3.70 -4.12
C TYR A 45 1.01 -5.22 -3.99
N THR A 46 0.09 -5.89 -4.66
CA THR A 46 0.01 -7.35 -4.69
C THR A 46 0.51 -7.87 -6.03
N ARG A 47 1.38 -8.89 -5.98
CA ARG A 47 1.90 -9.54 -7.17
C ARG A 47 0.87 -10.50 -7.77
N TYR A 48 0.70 -10.40 -9.10
CA TYR A 48 -0.11 -11.28 -9.92
C TYR A 48 0.69 -11.75 -11.14
N ASP A 49 0.19 -12.75 -11.85
CA ASP A 49 0.78 -13.19 -13.13
C ASP A 49 0.55 -12.17 -14.24
N GLN A 50 -0.57 -11.47 -14.18
CA GLN A 50 -0.96 -10.38 -15.07
C GLN A 50 -1.73 -9.33 -14.27
N VAL A 51 -1.52 -8.05 -14.61
CA VAL A 51 -2.26 -6.93 -14.01
C VAL A 51 -3.63 -6.83 -14.67
N ASP A 52 -4.68 -6.90 -13.86
CA ASP A 52 -6.09 -6.75 -14.27
C ASP A 52 -6.87 -5.74 -13.41
N GLY A 53 -6.22 -5.13 -12.42
CA GLY A 53 -6.82 -4.14 -11.52
C GLY A 53 -5.79 -3.25 -10.84
N THR A 54 -6.26 -2.20 -10.20
CA THR A 54 -5.43 -1.29 -9.42
C THR A 54 -4.75 -1.98 -8.23
N SER A 55 -3.66 -1.42 -7.73
CA SER A 55 -2.86 -1.96 -6.62
C SER A 55 -2.17 -3.31 -6.94
N GLN A 56 -2.11 -3.68 -8.20
CA GLN A 56 -1.47 -4.90 -8.66
C GLN A 56 -0.17 -4.60 -9.39
N PHE A 57 0.75 -5.58 -9.37
CA PHE A 57 1.91 -5.60 -10.25
C PHE A 57 2.20 -7.02 -10.75
N ALA A 58 2.85 -7.10 -11.90
CA ALA A 58 3.32 -8.36 -12.49
C ALA A 58 4.75 -8.21 -12.97
N VAL A 59 5.54 -9.30 -12.86
CA VAL A 59 6.93 -9.34 -13.33
C VAL A 59 7.11 -10.47 -14.32
N ARG A 60 7.64 -10.15 -15.50
CA ARG A 60 7.86 -11.09 -16.59
C ARG A 60 9.22 -10.83 -17.25
N GLY A 61 10.25 -11.52 -16.80
CA GLY A 61 11.61 -11.27 -17.27
C GLY A 61 12.06 -9.85 -16.94
N GLY A 62 12.47 -9.07 -17.94
CA GLY A 62 12.85 -7.67 -17.81
C GLY A 62 11.68 -6.67 -17.89
N ILE A 63 10.45 -7.09 -17.59
CA ILE A 63 9.25 -6.24 -17.67
C ILE A 63 8.53 -6.26 -16.34
N ILE A 64 8.18 -5.07 -15.84
CA ILE A 64 7.29 -4.90 -14.70
C ILE A 64 6.07 -4.10 -15.15
N ASP A 65 4.90 -4.68 -14.98
CA ASP A 65 3.60 -4.01 -15.14
C ASP A 65 3.09 -3.61 -13.77
N ILE A 66 2.63 -2.37 -13.61
CA ILE A 66 2.12 -1.82 -12.33
C ILE A 66 0.85 -1.04 -12.61
N PHE A 67 -0.18 -1.21 -11.76
CA PHE A 67 -1.39 -0.38 -11.85
C PHE A 67 -1.56 0.46 -10.57
N PRO A 68 -0.97 1.67 -10.52
CA PRO A 68 -1.16 2.59 -9.42
C PRO A 68 -2.61 3.02 -9.25
N THR A 69 -3.03 3.25 -8.01
CA THR A 69 -4.42 3.57 -7.66
C THR A 69 -4.91 4.91 -8.22
N TYR A 70 -4.01 5.84 -8.49
CA TYR A 70 -4.33 7.19 -8.99
C TYR A 70 -4.34 7.29 -10.52
N LEU A 71 -3.91 6.24 -11.24
CA LEU A 71 -3.92 6.21 -12.70
C LEU A 71 -5.16 5.49 -13.23
N ASN A 72 -5.57 5.86 -14.43
CA ASN A 72 -6.67 5.22 -15.16
C ASN A 72 -6.20 4.01 -15.98
N GLU A 73 -4.91 3.92 -16.28
CA GLU A 73 -4.28 2.86 -17.06
C GLU A 73 -3.06 2.33 -16.31
N PRO A 74 -2.76 1.03 -16.41
CA PRO A 74 -1.51 0.48 -15.88
C PRO A 74 -0.31 0.97 -16.69
N VAL A 75 0.86 0.85 -16.06
CA VAL A 75 2.14 1.27 -16.63
C VAL A 75 3.05 0.06 -16.76
N ARG A 76 3.73 -0.04 -17.88
CA ARG A 76 4.74 -1.05 -18.20
C ARG A 76 6.13 -0.40 -18.17
N ILE A 77 7.00 -0.94 -17.36
CA ILE A 77 8.40 -0.56 -17.24
C ILE A 77 9.24 -1.69 -17.85
N GLU A 78 10.01 -1.36 -18.87
CA GLU A 78 10.90 -2.31 -19.54
C GLU A 78 12.33 -2.02 -19.16
N PHE A 79 13.08 -3.08 -18.87
CA PHE A 79 14.46 -3.02 -18.42
C PHE A 79 15.41 -3.62 -19.45
N TRP A 80 16.55 -2.98 -19.60
CA TRP A 80 17.73 -3.55 -20.24
C TRP A 80 18.79 -3.82 -19.16
N GLY A 81 18.91 -5.08 -18.75
CA GLY A 81 19.62 -5.40 -17.50
C GLY A 81 18.94 -4.77 -16.28
N ASP A 82 19.67 -3.97 -15.52
CA ASP A 82 19.15 -3.22 -14.37
C ASP A 82 18.77 -1.76 -14.73
N THR A 83 18.89 -1.36 -16.01
CA THR A 83 18.56 -0.02 -16.46
C THR A 83 17.11 0.05 -16.96
N VAL A 84 16.34 1.04 -16.53
CA VAL A 84 15.00 1.34 -17.05
C VAL A 84 15.12 1.90 -18.47
N ASP A 85 14.73 1.11 -19.47
CA ASP A 85 14.80 1.46 -20.88
C ASP A 85 13.59 2.29 -21.32
N THR A 86 12.39 1.82 -21.03
CA THR A 86 11.15 2.54 -21.38
C THR A 86 10.09 2.41 -20.29
N ILE A 87 9.29 3.48 -20.16
CA ILE A 87 8.08 3.49 -19.36
C ILE A 87 6.92 3.87 -20.26
N SER A 88 5.85 3.10 -20.28
CA SER A 88 4.67 3.35 -21.11
C SER A 88 3.39 2.93 -20.43
N SER A 89 2.30 3.70 -20.59
CA SER A 89 0.97 3.20 -20.26
C SER A 89 0.52 2.15 -21.27
N PHE A 90 -0.39 1.29 -20.87
CA PHE A 90 -0.99 0.29 -21.74
C PHE A 90 -2.45 0.01 -21.37
N ASP A 91 -3.20 -0.39 -22.37
CA ASP A 91 -4.59 -0.82 -22.22
C ASP A 91 -4.66 -2.23 -21.63
N ILE A 92 -5.45 -2.41 -20.59
CA ILE A 92 -5.50 -3.66 -19.80
C ILE A 92 -6.06 -4.84 -20.58
N ASP A 93 -7.05 -4.58 -21.46
CA ASP A 93 -7.75 -5.62 -22.21
C ASP A 93 -6.92 -6.07 -23.42
N THR A 94 -6.38 -5.10 -24.17
CA THR A 94 -5.63 -5.39 -25.41
C THR A 94 -4.15 -5.58 -25.18
N GLN A 95 -3.62 -5.21 -24.01
CA GLN A 95 -2.19 -5.21 -23.65
C GLN A 95 -1.34 -4.32 -24.57
N ARG A 96 -1.96 -3.42 -25.35
CA ARG A 96 -1.26 -2.51 -26.26
C ARG A 96 -0.84 -1.24 -25.53
N ARG A 97 0.37 -0.78 -25.83
CA ARG A 97 0.87 0.51 -25.33
C ARG A 97 0.02 1.65 -25.83
N SER A 98 -0.32 2.59 -24.95
CA SER A 98 -1.12 3.78 -25.25
C SER A 98 -0.28 5.07 -25.25
N GLY A 99 0.79 5.15 -24.46
CA GLY A 99 1.64 6.33 -24.39
C GLY A 99 2.99 6.05 -23.73
N LYS A 100 4.00 6.89 -24.05
CA LYS A 100 5.29 6.88 -23.35
C LYS A 100 5.29 7.98 -22.29
N VAL A 101 5.93 7.71 -21.16
CA VAL A 101 6.17 8.66 -20.07
C VAL A 101 7.63 8.62 -19.65
N ASP A 102 8.15 9.75 -19.17
CA ASP A 102 9.56 9.84 -18.77
C ASP A 102 9.78 9.30 -17.35
N PHE A 103 8.74 9.30 -16.54
CA PHE A 103 8.78 8.80 -15.17
C PHE A 103 7.39 8.40 -14.68
N ILE A 104 7.39 7.62 -13.60
CA ILE A 104 6.21 7.30 -12.81
C ILE A 104 6.51 7.49 -11.33
N GLU A 105 5.54 7.98 -10.58
CA GLU A 105 5.59 8.03 -9.12
C GLU A 105 4.74 6.90 -8.56
N ILE A 106 5.33 6.06 -7.73
CA ILE A 106 4.62 4.97 -7.05
C ILE A 106 4.24 5.45 -5.67
N THR A 107 2.95 5.56 -5.42
CA THR A 107 2.38 5.87 -4.11
C THR A 107 1.89 4.60 -3.43
N PRO A 108 1.68 4.58 -2.10
CA PRO A 108 1.09 3.43 -1.42
C PRO A 108 -0.23 2.97 -2.05
N ALA A 109 -0.37 1.67 -2.24
CA ALA A 109 -1.56 1.06 -2.82
C ALA A 109 -2.75 1.00 -1.85
N ASN A 110 -2.47 1.07 -0.54
CA ASN A 110 -3.46 1.06 0.54
C ASN A 110 -3.06 2.07 1.61
N GLU A 111 -4.05 2.66 2.26
CA GLU A 111 -3.85 3.58 3.38
C GLU A 111 -3.36 2.86 4.64
N VAL A 112 -3.73 1.60 4.79
CA VAL A 112 -3.39 0.79 5.97
C VAL A 112 -2.43 -0.32 5.57
N LEU A 113 -1.18 -0.19 5.99
CA LEU A 113 -0.12 -1.14 5.70
C LEU A 113 0.52 -1.63 7.00
N VAL A 114 0.66 -2.95 7.12
CA VAL A 114 1.28 -3.62 8.27
C VAL A 114 2.58 -4.26 7.81
N ASP A 115 3.70 -3.78 8.35
CA ASP A 115 5.03 -4.28 7.96
C ASP A 115 5.37 -5.64 8.60
N ASP A 116 4.80 -5.91 9.79
CA ASP A 116 5.09 -7.11 10.58
C ASP A 116 3.81 -7.57 11.30
N ASN A 117 3.19 -8.61 10.76
CA ASN A 117 1.95 -9.16 11.30
C ASN A 117 2.09 -9.69 12.73
N LEU A 118 3.25 -10.22 13.12
CA LEU A 118 3.46 -10.76 14.47
C LEU A 118 3.55 -9.63 15.50
N LYS A 119 4.37 -8.61 15.23
CA LYS A 119 4.44 -7.42 16.09
C LYS A 119 3.11 -6.69 16.19
N PHE A 120 2.35 -6.68 15.09
CA PHE A 120 1.05 -6.07 15.10
C PHE A 120 0.03 -6.88 15.90
N ALA A 121 0.04 -8.20 15.81
CA ALA A 121 -0.76 -9.08 16.65
C ALA A 121 -0.48 -8.86 18.14
N ASP A 122 0.79 -8.68 18.53
CA ASP A 122 1.17 -8.40 19.92
C ASP A 122 0.63 -7.04 20.41
N LYS A 123 0.61 -6.01 19.54
CA LYS A 123 -0.03 -4.72 19.87
C LYS A 123 -1.55 -4.88 20.11
N ILE A 124 -2.24 -5.66 19.26
CA ILE A 124 -3.68 -5.93 19.44
C ILE A 124 -3.92 -6.75 20.71
N GLU A 125 -3.06 -7.70 21.02
CA GLU A 125 -3.17 -8.50 22.26
C GLU A 125 -3.01 -7.63 23.52
N ALA A 126 -2.09 -6.69 23.52
CA ALA A 126 -1.92 -5.72 24.61
C ALA A 126 -3.21 -4.88 24.79
N LEU A 127 -3.83 -4.43 23.71
CA LEU A 127 -5.10 -3.72 23.71
C LEU A 127 -6.23 -4.61 24.29
N SER A 128 -6.31 -5.87 23.84
CA SER A 128 -7.31 -6.85 24.31
C SER A 128 -7.20 -7.10 25.82
N LYS A 129 -5.99 -7.22 26.35
CA LYS A 129 -5.72 -7.39 27.80
C LYS A 129 -6.18 -6.19 28.65
N GLY A 130 -6.15 -4.99 28.08
CA GLY A 130 -6.63 -3.76 28.72
C GLY A 130 -8.15 -3.66 28.85
N LEU A 131 -8.92 -4.44 28.08
CA LEU A 131 -10.38 -4.41 28.12
C LEU A 131 -10.93 -5.10 29.37
N LYS A 132 -11.69 -4.35 30.19
CA LYS A 132 -12.30 -4.86 31.42
C LYS A 132 -13.83 -5.03 31.25
N GLY A 133 -14.41 -5.98 32.02
CA GLY A 133 -15.85 -6.10 32.21
C GLY A 133 -16.64 -6.60 30.99
N LYS A 134 -17.70 -5.89 30.59
CA LYS A 134 -18.71 -6.32 29.60
C LYS A 134 -18.23 -6.38 28.15
N ALA A 135 -16.95 -6.15 27.87
CA ALA A 135 -16.38 -6.11 26.51
C ALA A 135 -16.02 -7.51 25.95
N ILE A 136 -16.73 -8.59 26.37
CA ILE A 136 -16.45 -9.98 25.96
C ILE A 136 -16.47 -10.11 24.43
N LYS A 137 -17.53 -9.62 23.77
CA LYS A 137 -17.65 -9.70 22.30
C LYS A 137 -16.54 -8.93 21.56
N ALA A 138 -16.09 -7.80 22.12
CA ALA A 138 -14.98 -7.05 21.54
C ALA A 138 -13.67 -7.84 21.66
N ARG A 139 -13.43 -8.46 22.82
CA ARG A 139 -12.26 -9.30 23.04
C ARG A 139 -12.24 -10.52 22.13
N GLU A 140 -13.36 -11.18 21.91
CA GLU A 140 -13.47 -12.31 20.98
C GLU A 140 -13.10 -11.90 19.55
N LYS A 141 -13.60 -10.74 19.09
CA LYS A 141 -13.22 -10.22 17.77
C LYS A 141 -11.74 -9.92 17.66
N LEU A 142 -11.15 -9.28 18.68
CA LEU A 142 -9.71 -8.99 18.69
C LEU A 142 -8.88 -10.28 18.69
N ASN A 143 -9.26 -11.29 19.47
CA ASN A 143 -8.57 -12.57 19.52
C ASN A 143 -8.62 -13.28 18.15
N ASN A 144 -9.77 -13.27 17.47
CA ASN A 144 -9.88 -13.83 16.12
C ASN A 144 -8.98 -13.09 15.12
N ASP A 145 -8.84 -11.77 15.22
CA ASP A 145 -7.94 -11.00 14.38
C ASP A 145 -6.46 -11.31 14.70
N ILE A 146 -6.11 -11.46 15.97
CA ILE A 146 -4.78 -11.88 16.44
C ILE A 146 -4.41 -13.25 15.83
N ASP A 147 -5.33 -14.22 15.94
CA ASP A 147 -5.09 -15.58 15.42
C ASP A 147 -4.86 -15.57 13.90
N LYS A 148 -5.64 -14.78 13.14
CA LYS A 148 -5.45 -14.63 11.70
C LYS A 148 -4.08 -14.02 11.36
N LEU A 149 -3.68 -12.96 12.05
CA LEU A 149 -2.37 -12.32 11.83
C LEU A 149 -1.21 -13.28 12.12
N ARG A 150 -1.30 -14.06 13.20
CA ARG A 150 -0.28 -15.05 13.57
C ARG A 150 -0.20 -16.21 12.58
N GLN A 151 -1.29 -16.51 11.88
CA GLN A 151 -1.33 -17.49 10.79
C GLN A 151 -0.92 -16.90 9.43
N GLY A 152 -0.54 -15.60 9.37
CA GLY A 152 -0.21 -14.92 8.11
C GLY A 152 -1.41 -14.65 7.22
N LEU A 153 -2.62 -14.75 7.74
CA LEU A 153 -3.84 -14.48 6.99
C LEU A 153 -4.11 -12.97 6.90
N HIS A 154 -4.72 -12.58 5.79
CA HIS A 154 -5.12 -11.19 5.58
C HIS A 154 -6.32 -10.82 6.47
N LEU A 155 -6.27 -9.62 7.06
CA LEU A 155 -7.41 -9.05 7.77
C LEU A 155 -8.20 -8.13 6.85
N ASN A 156 -9.49 -8.38 6.73
CA ASN A 156 -10.42 -7.41 6.17
C ASN A 156 -10.63 -6.28 7.20
N CYS A 157 -10.76 -5.05 6.74
CA CYS A 157 -11.01 -3.88 7.61
C CYS A 157 -9.87 -3.59 8.61
N LEU A 158 -8.65 -3.40 8.10
CA LEU A 158 -7.50 -2.95 8.89
C LEU A 158 -7.63 -1.49 9.34
N ASP A 159 -8.47 -0.69 8.68
CA ASP A 159 -8.78 0.72 8.94
C ASP A 159 -9.17 0.99 10.40
N LYS A 160 -9.88 0.07 11.05
CA LYS A 160 -10.20 0.16 12.49
C LYS A 160 -8.97 0.18 13.42
N TYR A 161 -7.82 -0.22 12.91
CA TYR A 161 -6.55 -0.25 13.64
C TYR A 161 -5.58 0.86 13.24
N LEU A 162 -5.98 1.79 12.39
CA LEU A 162 -5.14 2.90 11.93
C LEU A 162 -4.40 3.60 13.08
N PRO A 163 -5.06 4.00 14.19
CA PRO A 163 -4.38 4.65 15.30
C PRO A 163 -3.33 3.77 15.99
N LEU A 164 -3.52 2.45 15.96
CA LEU A 164 -2.59 1.50 16.57
C LEU A 164 -1.39 1.20 15.66
N ILE A 165 -1.60 1.24 14.34
CA ILE A 165 -0.56 0.98 13.33
C ILE A 165 0.41 2.15 13.25
N TYR A 166 -0.11 3.37 13.05
CA TYR A 166 0.70 4.55 12.79
C TYR A 166 0.86 5.47 13.99
N ASN A 167 0.20 5.21 15.12
CA ASN A 167 0.08 6.18 16.22
C ASN A 167 -0.37 7.55 15.70
N SER A 168 -1.30 7.54 14.73
CA SER A 168 -1.70 8.69 13.96
C SER A 168 -2.78 9.51 14.67
N ASN A 169 -2.83 10.77 14.32
CA ASN A 169 -3.88 11.71 14.68
C ASN A 169 -4.97 11.74 13.59
N GLY A 170 -6.04 12.47 13.82
CA GLY A 170 -7.05 12.74 12.80
C GLY A 170 -6.51 13.65 11.69
N VAL A 171 -7.18 13.66 10.55
CA VAL A 171 -6.81 14.51 9.39
C VAL A 171 -6.62 15.98 9.78
N PHE A 172 -7.36 16.45 10.79
CA PHE A 172 -7.29 17.83 11.30
C PHE A 172 -5.95 18.21 11.93
N ASP A 173 -5.19 17.22 12.38
CA ASP A 173 -3.91 17.45 13.10
C ASP A 173 -2.72 17.57 12.12
N TYR A 174 -2.95 17.35 10.82
CA TYR A 174 -1.94 17.52 9.79
C TYR A 174 -1.97 18.91 9.18
N ASP A 175 -0.78 19.50 9.05
CA ASP A 175 -0.57 20.77 8.38
C ASP A 175 -0.60 20.55 6.86
N PHE A 176 -1.62 21.11 6.20
CA PHE A 176 -1.79 21.01 4.75
C PHE A 176 -1.07 22.14 3.98
N ASP A 177 -0.33 23.01 4.66
CA ASP A 177 0.38 24.14 4.05
C ASP A 177 1.85 23.78 3.66
N ARG A 178 2.20 22.48 3.60
CA ARG A 178 3.51 22.01 3.16
C ARG A 178 3.49 21.46 1.76
#